data_1b85cd8c82f5c33b0ae7559ae30432a1
#
_entry.id   1b85cd8c82f5c33b0ae7559ae30432a1
#
_cell.length_a   1.000
_cell.length_b   1.000
_cell.length_c   1.000
_cell.angle_alpha   90.00
_cell.angle_beta   90.00
_cell.angle_gamma   90.00
#
_symmetry.space_group_name_H-M   'P 1'
#
loop_
_entity.id
_entity.type
_entity.pdbx_description
1 polymer ?
#
loop_
_entity_poly.entity_id
_entity_poly.type
_entity_poly.pdbx_seq_one_letter_code
_entity_poly.pdbx_strand_id
1 'polypeptide(L)'
;MAKKNFNASTLPKMRAFAAQLIDRKDCVLVGLSGGADSVCLLHFLQYLAKEKHFALAAVHVNHGLRGRAAEADARFCEQLCRTLEIPFFLKQVDARKVAQKYDLSPEHGARKARYGAYQQVAKKWGATKLALGHHADDLAETFLLNLLRGTKVQGLAGIPLRRPLCKGVEIVRPLLCISRQDVESYLAQNKLTHVTDQTNFEDAYRRNWVRNTLLPLLETKQPQIREHLAHFAAEIATLTHK
;
A
#
# COMPACT_ATOMS: atom_id res chain seq x y z
N MET A 1 -18.17 -21.07 1.63
CA MET A 1 -17.56 -19.97 2.40
C MET A 1 -18.45 -18.74 2.31
N ALA A 2 -19.03 -18.30 3.42
CA ALA A 2 -19.94 -17.16 3.44
C ALA A 2 -19.14 -15.89 3.08
N LYS A 3 -19.57 -15.16 2.02
CA LYS A 3 -19.10 -13.82 1.72
C LYS A 3 -19.44 -12.93 2.93
N LYS A 4 -18.45 -12.63 3.79
CA LYS A 4 -18.64 -11.59 4.81
C LYS A 4 -18.94 -10.29 4.06
N ASN A 5 -20.15 -9.79 4.19
CA ASN A 5 -20.48 -8.44 3.72
C ASN A 5 -19.51 -7.46 4.36
N PHE A 6 -19.06 -6.47 3.58
CA PHE A 6 -18.25 -5.35 4.09
C PHE A 6 -18.96 -4.80 5.32
N ASN A 7 -18.32 -4.97 6.47
CA ASN A 7 -18.97 -4.73 7.75
C ASN A 7 -19.35 -3.25 7.83
N ALA A 8 -20.57 -2.93 8.21
CA ALA A 8 -21.02 -1.54 8.39
C ALA A 8 -20.08 -0.72 9.31
N SER A 9 -19.25 -1.40 10.10
CA SER A 9 -18.22 -0.81 10.96
C SER A 9 -16.89 -0.50 10.25
N THR A 10 -16.58 -1.10 9.09
CA THR A 10 -15.25 -0.97 8.44
C THR A 10 -15.05 0.42 7.83
N LEU A 11 -16.05 0.96 7.13
CA LEU A 11 -15.94 2.29 6.54
C LEU A 11 -15.79 3.40 7.58
N PRO A 12 -16.57 3.46 8.68
CA PRO A 12 -16.33 4.39 9.79
C PRO A 12 -14.93 4.25 10.39
N LYS A 13 -14.43 3.03 10.57
CA LYS A 13 -13.06 2.76 11.05
C LYS A 13 -12.01 3.34 10.11
N MET A 14 -12.12 3.09 8.80
CA MET A 14 -11.22 3.66 7.79
C MET A 14 -11.24 5.19 7.81
N ARG A 15 -12.43 5.81 7.90
CA ARG A 15 -12.59 7.28 7.96
C ARG A 15 -11.94 7.88 9.19
N ALA A 16 -12.21 7.33 10.36
CA ALA A 16 -11.62 7.78 11.62
C ALA A 16 -10.10 7.66 11.62
N PHE A 17 -9.57 6.55 11.05
CA PHE A 17 -8.14 6.32 10.94
C PHE A 17 -7.47 7.25 9.93
N ALA A 18 -8.05 7.44 8.74
CA ALA A 18 -7.53 8.34 7.73
C ALA A 18 -7.56 9.81 8.18
N ALA A 19 -8.55 10.23 8.98
CA ALA A 19 -8.65 11.57 9.55
C ALA A 19 -7.49 11.91 10.50
N GLN A 20 -6.81 10.93 11.07
CA GLN A 20 -5.60 11.15 11.87
C GLN A 20 -4.35 11.42 11.00
N LEU A 21 -4.42 11.10 9.70
CA LEU A 21 -3.28 11.11 8.77
C LEU A 21 -3.35 12.22 7.74
N ILE A 22 -4.56 12.66 7.40
CA ILE A 22 -4.82 13.56 6.27
C ILE A 22 -5.75 14.68 6.74
N ASP A 23 -5.30 15.90 6.55
CA ASP A 23 -6.03 17.12 6.90
C ASP A 23 -6.59 17.83 5.64
N ARG A 24 -7.51 18.78 5.86
CA ARG A 24 -8.13 19.58 4.78
C ARG A 24 -7.12 20.35 3.91
N LYS A 25 -5.96 20.71 4.44
CA LYS A 25 -4.92 21.48 3.74
C LYS A 25 -3.94 20.61 2.96
N ASP A 26 -4.07 19.28 3.08
CA ASP A 26 -3.14 18.36 2.42
C ASP A 26 -3.36 18.28 0.91
N CYS A 27 -2.26 18.06 0.20
CA CYS A 27 -2.23 17.63 -1.18
C CYS A 27 -1.77 16.16 -1.19
N VAL A 28 -2.71 15.23 -1.40
CA VAL A 28 -2.48 13.78 -1.25
C VAL A 28 -2.20 13.14 -2.60
N LEU A 29 -1.01 12.59 -2.77
CA LEU A 29 -0.63 11.79 -3.94
C LEU A 29 -0.78 10.30 -3.60
N VAL A 30 -1.56 9.55 -4.39
CA VAL A 30 -1.75 8.10 -4.20
C VAL A 30 -0.79 7.34 -5.08
N GLY A 31 0.00 6.44 -4.51
CA GLY A 31 0.78 5.45 -5.27
C GLY A 31 -0.15 4.36 -5.81
N LEU A 32 -0.51 4.44 -7.09
CA LEU A 32 -1.46 3.55 -7.76
C LEU A 32 -0.73 2.51 -8.61
N SER A 33 -0.73 1.25 -8.16
CA SER A 33 -0.16 0.12 -8.93
C SER A 33 -1.16 -0.54 -9.89
N GLY A 34 -2.45 -0.33 -9.70
CA GLY A 34 -3.54 -1.04 -10.35
C GLY A 34 -4.03 -2.27 -9.59
N GLY A 35 -3.25 -2.77 -8.62
CA GLY A 35 -3.67 -3.88 -7.76
C GLY A 35 -4.74 -3.48 -6.74
N ALA A 36 -5.41 -4.48 -6.19
CA ALA A 36 -6.57 -4.36 -5.30
C ALA A 36 -6.40 -3.30 -4.21
N ASP A 37 -5.30 -3.33 -3.46
CA ASP A 37 -5.07 -2.44 -2.32
C ASP A 37 -4.95 -0.98 -2.75
N SER A 38 -4.25 -0.72 -3.86
CA SER A 38 -4.06 0.63 -4.40
C SER A 38 -5.35 1.20 -5.02
N VAL A 39 -6.17 0.35 -5.64
CA VAL A 39 -7.49 0.73 -6.17
C VAL A 39 -8.46 1.03 -5.04
N CYS A 40 -8.50 0.18 -4.01
CA CYS A 40 -9.28 0.42 -2.80
C CYS A 40 -8.90 1.75 -2.14
N LEU A 41 -7.60 1.99 -1.95
CA LEU A 41 -7.08 3.25 -1.38
C LEU A 41 -7.50 4.47 -2.20
N LEU A 42 -7.32 4.43 -3.52
CA LEU A 42 -7.65 5.55 -4.39
C LEU A 42 -9.14 5.90 -4.34
N HIS A 43 -10.01 4.90 -4.47
CA HIS A 43 -11.46 5.08 -4.43
C HIS A 43 -11.92 5.59 -3.05
N PHE A 44 -11.40 5.01 -1.97
CA PHE A 44 -11.69 5.47 -0.61
C PHE A 44 -11.26 6.93 -0.39
N LEU A 45 -10.05 7.29 -0.80
CA LEU A 45 -9.54 8.65 -0.64
C LEU A 45 -10.26 9.66 -1.55
N GLN A 46 -10.72 9.25 -2.74
CA GLN A 46 -11.55 10.10 -3.61
C GLN A 46 -12.89 10.45 -2.94
N TYR A 47 -13.53 9.47 -2.31
CA TYR A 47 -14.73 9.71 -1.52
C TYR A 47 -14.43 10.67 -0.34
N LEU A 48 -13.37 10.41 0.41
CA LEU A 48 -12.98 11.22 1.57
C LEU A 48 -12.55 12.65 1.16
N ALA A 49 -11.89 12.82 0.01
CA ALA A 49 -11.47 14.12 -0.51
C ALA A 49 -12.65 15.04 -0.83
N LYS A 50 -13.74 14.50 -1.38
CA LYS A 50 -14.99 15.23 -1.61
C LYS A 50 -15.62 15.72 -0.30
N GLU A 51 -15.55 14.90 0.75
CA GLU A 51 -16.11 15.23 2.07
C GLU A 51 -15.23 16.21 2.87
N LYS A 52 -13.92 15.97 2.86
CA LYS A 52 -12.95 16.72 3.70
C LYS A 52 -12.28 17.89 2.97
N HIS A 53 -12.49 18.01 1.65
CA HIS A 53 -11.98 19.08 0.80
C HIS A 53 -10.44 19.20 0.79
N PHE A 54 -9.73 18.07 0.63
CA PHE A 54 -8.30 18.05 0.35
C PHE A 54 -8.04 17.73 -1.13
N ALA A 55 -6.87 18.15 -1.66
CA ALA A 55 -6.49 17.85 -3.03
C ALA A 55 -6.00 16.41 -3.16
N LEU A 56 -6.43 15.71 -4.23
CA LEU A 56 -6.08 14.32 -4.51
C LEU A 56 -5.55 14.15 -5.92
N ALA A 57 -4.47 13.39 -6.09
CA ALA A 57 -3.94 12.93 -7.38
C ALA A 57 -3.39 11.52 -7.26
N ALA A 58 -3.16 10.85 -8.38
CA ALA A 58 -2.57 9.52 -8.42
C ALA A 58 -1.27 9.48 -9.25
N VAL A 59 -0.34 8.61 -8.87
CA VAL A 59 0.87 8.33 -9.64
C VAL A 59 1.03 6.83 -9.85
N HIS A 60 1.17 6.43 -11.11
CA HIS A 60 1.58 5.09 -11.50
C HIS A 60 3.04 5.08 -11.93
N VAL A 61 3.81 4.08 -11.48
CA VAL A 61 5.22 3.92 -11.83
C VAL A 61 5.37 2.63 -12.63
N ASN A 62 5.61 2.76 -13.94
CA ASN A 62 5.96 1.65 -14.80
C ASN A 62 7.47 1.38 -14.71
N HIS A 63 7.82 0.20 -14.23
CA HIS A 63 9.21 -0.21 -13.98
C HIS A 63 9.98 -0.68 -15.23
N GLY A 64 9.32 -0.78 -16.39
CA GLY A 64 9.91 -1.27 -17.64
C GLY A 64 10.27 -2.76 -17.64
N LEU A 65 9.80 -3.55 -16.66
CA LEU A 65 10.22 -4.94 -16.47
C LEU A 65 9.32 -5.96 -17.22
N ARG A 66 8.03 -5.63 -17.49
CA ARG A 66 7.01 -6.56 -18.00
C ARG A 66 6.45 -6.19 -19.39
N GLY A 67 7.11 -5.29 -20.12
CA GLY A 67 6.71 -4.91 -21.48
C GLY A 67 5.21 -4.57 -21.61
N ARG A 68 4.49 -5.26 -22.51
CA ARG A 68 3.06 -5.01 -22.79
C ARG A 68 2.13 -5.11 -21.57
N ALA A 69 2.44 -6.00 -20.62
CA ALA A 69 1.63 -6.12 -19.40
C ALA A 69 1.73 -4.85 -18.55
N ALA A 70 2.93 -4.29 -18.37
CA ALA A 70 3.10 -3.04 -17.62
C ALA A 70 2.43 -1.83 -18.32
N GLU A 71 2.35 -1.84 -19.65
CA GLU A 71 1.59 -0.83 -20.41
C GLU A 71 0.08 -1.00 -20.21
N ALA A 72 -0.42 -2.25 -20.15
CA ALA A 72 -1.83 -2.53 -19.85
C ALA A 72 -2.21 -2.04 -18.44
N ASP A 73 -1.34 -2.29 -17.45
CA ASP A 73 -1.52 -1.81 -16.08
C ASP A 73 -1.58 -0.27 -16.04
N ALA A 74 -0.69 0.40 -16.77
CA ALA A 74 -0.67 1.86 -16.85
C ALA A 74 -1.95 2.42 -17.49
N ARG A 75 -2.43 1.81 -18.58
CA ARG A 75 -3.71 2.20 -19.23
C ARG A 75 -4.91 1.99 -18.30
N PHE A 76 -4.93 0.88 -17.57
CA PHE A 76 -5.96 0.61 -16.56
C PHE A 76 -5.98 1.71 -15.49
N CYS A 77 -4.81 2.06 -14.93
CA CYS A 77 -4.69 3.11 -13.91
C CYS A 77 -5.13 4.48 -14.44
N GLU A 78 -4.75 4.82 -15.67
CA GLU A 78 -5.16 6.07 -16.32
C GLU A 78 -6.68 6.12 -16.53
N GLN A 79 -7.28 5.05 -17.05
CA GLN A 79 -8.71 4.97 -17.27
C GLN A 79 -9.50 5.06 -15.96
N LEU A 80 -9.03 4.38 -14.90
CA LEU A 80 -9.63 4.46 -13.57
C LEU A 80 -9.60 5.91 -13.03
N CYS A 81 -8.46 6.58 -13.13
CA CYS A 81 -8.33 7.97 -12.70
C CYS A 81 -9.22 8.92 -13.51
N ARG A 82 -9.34 8.71 -14.82
CA ARG A 82 -10.26 9.47 -15.68
C ARG A 82 -11.71 9.29 -15.24
N THR A 83 -12.14 8.06 -14.98
CA THR A 83 -13.49 7.76 -14.50
C THR A 83 -13.80 8.41 -13.14
N LEU A 84 -12.79 8.47 -12.26
CA LEU A 84 -12.91 9.08 -10.94
C LEU A 84 -12.64 10.61 -10.93
N GLU A 85 -12.32 11.21 -12.09
CA GLU A 85 -11.96 12.62 -12.24
C GLU A 85 -10.76 13.04 -11.36
N ILE A 86 -9.75 12.14 -11.25
CA ILE A 86 -8.54 12.35 -10.45
C ILE A 86 -7.36 12.65 -11.38
N PRO A 87 -6.57 13.72 -11.15
CA PRO A 87 -5.32 13.97 -11.85
C PRO A 87 -4.38 12.76 -11.79
N PHE A 88 -3.84 12.35 -12.94
CA PHE A 88 -3.01 11.16 -13.07
C PHE A 88 -1.61 11.49 -13.58
N PHE A 89 -0.59 10.90 -12.96
CA PHE A 89 0.80 11.02 -13.36
C PHE A 89 1.37 9.64 -13.69
N LEU A 90 1.79 9.45 -14.92
CA LEU A 90 2.56 8.26 -15.33
C LEU A 90 4.05 8.57 -15.25
N LYS A 91 4.80 7.69 -14.58
CA LYS A 91 6.27 7.70 -14.57
C LYS A 91 6.81 6.37 -15.10
N GLN A 92 7.66 6.48 -16.10
CA GLN A 92 8.45 5.35 -16.59
C GLN A 92 9.83 5.40 -15.92
N VAL A 93 10.29 4.27 -15.39
CA VAL A 93 11.61 4.13 -14.77
C VAL A 93 12.28 2.85 -15.26
N ASP A 94 13.58 2.90 -15.42
CA ASP A 94 14.37 1.71 -15.72
C ASP A 94 14.91 1.13 -14.39
N ALA A 95 14.17 0.18 -13.83
CA ALA A 95 14.53 -0.44 -12.57
C ALA A 95 15.84 -1.23 -12.64
N ARG A 96 16.19 -1.79 -13.79
CA ARG A 96 17.45 -2.55 -14.01
C ARG A 96 18.65 -1.62 -13.93
N LYS A 97 18.60 -0.46 -14.64
CA LYS A 97 19.66 0.54 -14.57
C LYS A 97 19.86 1.07 -13.15
N VAL A 98 18.76 1.27 -12.39
CA VAL A 98 18.87 1.70 -10.99
C VAL A 98 19.50 0.62 -10.13
N ALA A 99 19.12 -0.66 -10.30
CA ALA A 99 19.73 -1.78 -9.58
C ALA A 99 21.25 -1.85 -9.85
N GLN A 100 21.66 -1.81 -11.11
CA GLN A 100 23.07 -1.82 -11.53
C GLN A 100 23.86 -0.63 -10.97
N LYS A 101 23.32 0.60 -11.11
CA LYS A 101 23.98 1.82 -10.65
C LYS A 101 24.31 1.83 -9.16
N TYR A 102 23.51 1.18 -8.33
CA TYR A 102 23.61 1.20 -6.87
C TYR A 102 23.98 -0.16 -6.27
N ASP A 103 24.36 -1.13 -7.10
CA ASP A 103 24.68 -2.52 -6.69
C ASP A 103 23.60 -3.13 -5.79
N LEU A 104 22.36 -3.08 -6.27
CA LEU A 104 21.19 -3.55 -5.54
C LEU A 104 20.60 -4.80 -6.19
N SER A 105 19.91 -5.63 -5.38
CA SER A 105 19.06 -6.66 -5.95
C SER A 105 17.96 -6.04 -6.84
N PRO A 106 17.41 -6.79 -7.82
CA PRO A 106 16.35 -6.28 -8.71
C PRO A 106 15.17 -5.68 -7.95
N GLU A 107 14.75 -6.31 -6.83
CA GLU A 107 13.67 -5.83 -5.98
C GLU A 107 14.02 -4.48 -5.31
N HIS A 108 15.21 -4.37 -4.72
CA HIS A 108 15.67 -3.13 -4.10
C HIS A 108 15.87 -2.02 -5.13
N GLY A 109 16.34 -2.35 -6.34
CA GLY A 109 16.46 -1.42 -7.46
C GLY A 109 15.10 -0.88 -7.90
N ALA A 110 14.11 -1.75 -8.09
CA ALA A 110 12.74 -1.37 -8.44
C ALA A 110 12.10 -0.51 -7.33
N ARG A 111 12.29 -0.88 -6.06
CA ARG A 111 11.83 -0.08 -4.92
C ARG A 111 12.48 1.32 -4.91
N LYS A 112 13.80 1.41 -5.09
CA LYS A 112 14.53 2.69 -5.12
C LYS A 112 14.05 3.57 -6.29
N ALA A 113 13.90 3.00 -7.49
CA ALA A 113 13.37 3.69 -8.66
C ALA A 113 11.96 4.24 -8.42
N ARG A 114 11.07 3.43 -7.85
CA ARG A 114 9.70 3.82 -7.51
C ARG A 114 9.64 4.99 -6.53
N TYR A 115 10.42 4.93 -5.45
CA TYR A 115 10.45 6.03 -4.48
C TYR A 115 11.04 7.31 -5.06
N GLY A 116 12.05 7.22 -5.94
CA GLY A 116 12.58 8.36 -6.69
C GLY A 116 11.53 9.01 -7.59
N ALA A 117 10.72 8.20 -8.29
CA ALA A 117 9.62 8.68 -9.12
C ALA A 117 8.54 9.38 -8.27
N TYR A 118 8.18 8.79 -7.13
CA TYR A 118 7.24 9.42 -6.19
C TYR A 118 7.72 10.78 -5.70
N GLN A 119 9.00 10.91 -5.32
CA GLN A 119 9.59 12.18 -4.90
C GLN A 119 9.52 13.24 -5.99
N GLN A 120 9.82 12.89 -7.25
CA GLN A 120 9.76 13.80 -8.38
C GLN A 120 8.34 14.32 -8.62
N VAL A 121 7.34 13.41 -8.63
CA VAL A 121 5.94 13.80 -8.85
C VAL A 121 5.42 14.61 -7.66
N ALA A 122 5.71 14.18 -6.43
CA ALA A 122 5.30 14.88 -5.22
C ALA A 122 5.78 16.33 -5.20
N LYS A 123 7.07 16.55 -5.52
CA LYS A 123 7.64 17.91 -5.61
C LYS A 123 6.99 18.74 -6.73
N LYS A 124 6.79 18.13 -7.92
CA LYS A 124 6.22 18.83 -9.09
C LYS A 124 4.77 19.24 -8.85
N TRP A 125 3.99 18.38 -8.19
CA TRP A 125 2.57 18.62 -7.95
C TRP A 125 2.29 19.39 -6.64
N GLY A 126 3.28 19.54 -5.78
CA GLY A 126 3.12 20.19 -4.47
C GLY A 126 2.46 19.28 -3.43
N ALA A 127 2.67 17.96 -3.52
CA ALA A 127 2.11 17.03 -2.56
C ALA A 127 2.71 17.23 -1.16
N THR A 128 1.87 17.13 -0.12
CA THR A 128 2.28 17.09 1.29
C THR A 128 2.29 15.65 1.81
N LYS A 129 1.48 14.77 1.21
CA LYS A 129 1.34 13.36 1.57
C LYS A 129 1.49 12.45 0.36
N LEU A 130 2.15 11.30 0.56
CA LEU A 130 2.11 10.15 -0.35
C LEU A 130 1.36 9.02 0.35
N ALA A 131 0.16 8.69 -0.11
CA ALA A 131 -0.63 7.58 0.41
C ALA A 131 -0.29 6.27 -0.28
N LEU A 132 -0.03 5.20 0.51
CA LEU A 132 0.28 3.86 0.02
C LEU A 132 -0.68 2.83 0.61
N GLY A 133 -1.10 1.85 -0.21
CA GLY A 133 -2.12 0.84 0.08
C GLY A 133 -1.64 -0.34 0.92
N HIS A 134 -0.81 -0.13 1.95
CA HIS A 134 -0.49 -1.19 2.90
C HIS A 134 -1.66 -1.39 3.88
N HIS A 135 -1.97 -2.66 4.22
CA HIS A 135 -3.06 -3.04 5.11
C HIS A 135 -2.54 -3.87 6.31
N ALA A 136 -3.43 -4.29 7.22
CA ALA A 136 -3.06 -4.99 8.45
C ALA A 136 -2.30 -6.31 8.21
N ASP A 137 -2.65 -7.06 7.16
CA ASP A 137 -1.93 -8.31 6.82
C ASP A 137 -0.48 -8.04 6.40
N ASP A 138 -0.20 -6.90 5.74
CA ASP A 138 1.19 -6.51 5.43
C ASP A 138 2.01 -6.27 6.71
N LEU A 139 1.36 -5.76 7.78
CA LEU A 139 1.99 -5.63 9.10
C LEU A 139 2.32 -7.01 9.68
N ALA A 140 1.35 -7.94 9.68
CA ALA A 140 1.55 -9.30 10.16
C ALA A 140 2.68 -10.02 9.39
N GLU A 141 2.69 -9.92 8.06
CA GLU A 141 3.75 -10.45 7.21
C GLU A 141 5.12 -9.87 7.56
N THR A 142 5.19 -8.54 7.70
CA THR A 142 6.45 -7.83 7.99
C THR A 142 6.94 -8.15 9.41
N PHE A 143 6.04 -8.29 10.38
CA PHE A 143 6.36 -8.73 11.73
C PHE A 143 7.06 -10.10 11.71
N LEU A 144 6.44 -11.11 11.07
CA LEU A 144 7.02 -12.45 10.95
C LEU A 144 8.35 -12.46 10.19
N LEU A 145 8.45 -11.73 9.09
CA LEU A 145 9.69 -11.60 8.32
C LEU A 145 10.82 -11.01 9.18
N ASN A 146 10.53 -10.02 9.99
CA ASN A 146 11.51 -9.37 10.84
C ASN A 146 11.88 -10.28 12.03
N LEU A 147 10.90 -10.97 12.62
CA LEU A 147 11.13 -11.97 13.65
C LEU A 147 12.06 -13.09 13.17
N LEU A 148 11.79 -13.64 11.98
CA LEU A 148 12.63 -14.69 11.35
C LEU A 148 14.05 -14.23 10.99
N ARG A 149 14.24 -12.91 10.83
CA ARG A 149 15.58 -12.31 10.61
C ARG A 149 16.35 -12.04 11.89
N GLY A 150 15.75 -12.19 13.05
CA GLY A 150 16.39 -11.90 14.34
C GLY A 150 16.58 -10.41 14.61
N THR A 151 15.58 -9.60 14.30
CA THR A 151 15.64 -8.15 14.53
C THR A 151 15.54 -7.76 16.00
N LYS A 152 15.97 -6.53 16.35
CA LYS A 152 15.68 -5.92 17.66
C LYS A 152 14.19 -5.59 17.78
N VAL A 153 13.72 -5.34 19.02
CA VAL A 153 12.31 -5.03 19.32
C VAL A 153 11.75 -3.93 18.43
N GLN A 154 12.52 -2.84 18.18
CA GLN A 154 12.11 -1.75 17.31
C GLN A 154 11.79 -2.23 15.87
N GLY A 155 12.51 -3.22 15.37
CA GLY A 155 12.26 -3.78 14.04
C GLY A 155 10.95 -4.57 13.95
N LEU A 156 10.41 -5.07 15.07
CA LEU A 156 9.13 -5.76 15.12
C LEU A 156 7.93 -4.80 14.96
N ALA A 157 8.12 -3.49 15.12
CA ALA A 157 7.11 -2.48 14.80
C ALA A 157 6.64 -2.53 13.33
N GLY A 158 7.41 -3.20 12.46
CA GLY A 158 6.99 -3.50 11.09
C GLY A 158 6.92 -2.27 10.19
N ILE A 159 5.74 -2.01 9.63
CA ILE A 159 5.52 -0.93 8.68
C ILE A 159 5.04 0.32 9.43
N PRO A 160 5.81 1.42 9.47
CA PRO A 160 5.40 2.62 10.20
C PRO A 160 4.17 3.26 9.53
N LEU A 161 3.24 3.74 10.34
CA LEU A 161 2.04 4.44 9.90
C LEU A 161 2.36 5.70 9.08
N ARG A 162 3.40 6.42 9.52
CA ARG A 162 3.95 7.61 8.87
C ARG A 162 5.47 7.49 8.75
N ARG A 163 6.05 8.06 7.70
CA ARG A 163 7.48 8.28 7.58
C ARG A 163 7.81 9.37 6.56
N PRO A 164 8.92 10.08 6.68
CA PRO A 164 9.35 11.03 5.66
C PRO A 164 9.55 10.34 4.29
N LEU A 165 9.11 11.01 3.20
CA LEU A 165 9.52 10.69 1.84
C LEU A 165 10.67 11.60 1.39
N CYS A 166 10.48 12.90 1.53
CA CYS A 166 11.46 13.96 1.31
C CYS A 166 11.02 15.22 2.08
N LYS A 167 11.80 16.30 2.00
CA LYS A 167 11.47 17.57 2.69
C LYS A 167 10.03 18.01 2.32
N GLY A 168 9.18 18.17 3.33
CA GLY A 168 7.79 18.62 3.20
C GLY A 168 6.80 17.55 2.71
N VAL A 169 7.22 16.30 2.48
CA VAL A 169 6.32 15.22 2.04
C VAL A 169 6.45 14.01 2.97
N GLU A 170 5.33 13.57 3.50
CA GLU A 170 5.24 12.40 4.38
C GLU A 170 4.51 11.24 3.67
N ILE A 171 5.00 10.01 3.85
CA ILE A 171 4.28 8.81 3.47
C ILE A 171 3.27 8.47 4.56
N VAL A 172 2.03 8.20 4.16
CA VAL A 172 0.95 7.76 5.04
C VAL A 172 0.32 6.46 4.54
N ARG A 173 -0.29 5.68 5.45
CA ARG A 173 -0.87 4.37 5.12
C ARG A 173 -2.27 4.22 5.70
N PRO A 174 -3.27 4.81 5.03
CA PRO A 174 -4.64 4.90 5.55
C PRO A 174 -5.36 3.53 5.69
N LEU A 175 -4.87 2.47 5.02
CA LEU A 175 -5.48 1.15 5.08
C LEU A 175 -4.88 0.22 6.14
N LEU A 176 -3.87 0.65 6.93
CA LEU A 176 -3.27 -0.21 7.97
C LEU A 176 -4.26 -0.66 9.06
N CYS A 177 -5.40 -0.02 9.16
CA CYS A 177 -6.45 -0.38 10.13
C CYS A 177 -7.37 -1.52 9.67
N ILE A 178 -7.29 -1.98 8.42
CA ILE A 178 -8.19 -2.99 7.84
C ILE A 178 -7.41 -4.18 7.31
N SER A 179 -8.07 -5.32 7.19
CA SER A 179 -7.52 -6.56 6.65
C SER A 179 -7.55 -6.60 5.12
N ARG A 180 -6.83 -7.55 4.52
CA ARG A 180 -6.94 -7.88 3.10
C ARG A 180 -8.37 -8.27 2.71
N GLN A 181 -9.06 -9.02 3.56
CA GLN A 181 -10.45 -9.42 3.33
C GLN A 181 -11.39 -8.21 3.29
N ASP A 182 -11.15 -7.20 4.13
CA ASP A 182 -11.91 -5.94 4.10
C ASP A 182 -11.69 -5.18 2.78
N VAL A 183 -10.45 -5.15 2.26
CA VAL A 183 -10.12 -4.56 0.96
C VAL A 183 -10.91 -5.25 -0.16
N GLU A 184 -10.90 -6.59 -0.20
CA GLU A 184 -11.63 -7.37 -1.21
C GLU A 184 -13.15 -7.16 -1.11
N SER A 185 -13.67 -7.12 0.11
CA SER A 185 -15.09 -6.84 0.36
C SER A 185 -15.49 -5.43 -0.08
N TYR A 186 -14.62 -4.43 0.17
CA TYR A 186 -14.81 -3.05 -0.29
C TYR A 186 -14.87 -2.95 -1.81
N LEU A 187 -13.94 -3.60 -2.51
CA LEU A 187 -13.90 -3.61 -3.98
C LEU A 187 -15.15 -4.27 -4.56
N ALA A 188 -15.56 -5.42 -4.03
CA ALA A 188 -16.74 -6.15 -4.47
C ALA A 188 -18.02 -5.32 -4.28
N GLN A 189 -18.19 -4.67 -3.13
CA GLN A 189 -19.36 -3.85 -2.84
C GLN A 189 -19.46 -2.63 -3.77
N ASN A 190 -18.31 -2.02 -4.09
CA ASN A 190 -18.25 -0.86 -4.99
C ASN A 190 -18.11 -1.24 -6.46
N LYS A 191 -18.16 -2.54 -6.81
CA LYS A 191 -18.02 -3.10 -8.16
C LYS A 191 -16.74 -2.61 -8.87
N LEU A 192 -15.65 -2.48 -8.11
CA LEU A 192 -14.36 -2.02 -8.61
C LEU A 192 -13.55 -3.19 -9.17
N THR A 193 -13.04 -3.03 -10.38
CA THR A 193 -12.07 -3.95 -10.98
C THR A 193 -10.65 -3.55 -10.62
N HIS A 194 -9.73 -4.51 -10.65
CA HIS A 194 -8.31 -4.30 -10.40
C HIS A 194 -7.47 -5.28 -11.21
N VAL A 195 -6.20 -4.98 -11.39
CA VAL A 195 -5.24 -5.88 -12.03
C VAL A 195 -4.78 -6.92 -11.02
N THR A 196 -4.77 -8.19 -11.42
CA THR A 196 -4.19 -9.28 -10.63
C THR A 196 -2.78 -9.56 -11.16
N ASP A 197 -1.78 -9.36 -10.31
CA ASP A 197 -0.40 -9.68 -10.65
C ASP A 197 -0.17 -11.18 -10.50
N GLN A 198 0.10 -11.89 -11.60
CA GLN A 198 0.37 -13.33 -11.58
C GLN A 198 1.65 -13.70 -10.81
N THR A 199 2.60 -12.76 -10.68
CA THR A 199 3.84 -12.99 -9.90
C THR A 199 3.61 -13.07 -8.39
N ASN A 200 2.43 -12.70 -7.90
CA ASN A 200 2.06 -12.86 -6.48
C ASN A 200 1.93 -14.32 -6.03
N PHE A 201 1.92 -15.28 -6.96
CA PHE A 201 1.80 -16.72 -6.64
C PHE A 201 3.14 -17.46 -6.56
N GLU A 202 4.26 -16.82 -6.92
CA GLU A 202 5.57 -17.45 -6.82
C GLU A 202 6.10 -17.41 -5.38
N ASP A 203 6.28 -18.59 -4.78
CA ASP A 203 6.90 -18.75 -3.44
C ASP A 203 8.41 -18.44 -3.41
N ALA A 204 8.98 -17.97 -4.52
CA ALA A 204 10.40 -17.68 -4.67
C ALA A 204 10.93 -16.63 -3.69
N TYR A 205 10.05 -15.79 -3.12
CA TYR A 205 10.41 -14.75 -2.17
C TYR A 205 9.91 -15.11 -0.76
N ARG A 206 10.74 -14.87 0.25
CA ARG A 206 10.40 -15.10 1.67
C ARG A 206 9.05 -14.51 2.09
N ARG A 207 8.64 -13.38 1.48
CA ARG A 207 7.36 -12.74 1.77
C ARG A 207 6.18 -13.59 1.26
N ASN A 208 6.30 -14.16 0.05
CA ASN A 208 5.28 -15.04 -0.51
C ASN A 208 5.15 -16.32 0.31
N TRP A 209 6.26 -16.88 0.78
CA TRP A 209 6.24 -18.03 1.68
C TRP A 209 5.54 -17.72 3.02
N VAL A 210 5.81 -16.57 3.64
CA VAL A 210 5.10 -16.15 4.86
C VAL A 210 3.61 -15.99 4.59
N ARG A 211 3.24 -15.37 3.47
CA ARG A 211 1.84 -15.11 3.07
C ARG A 211 1.08 -16.38 2.75
N ASN A 212 1.68 -17.26 1.95
CA ASN A 212 0.97 -18.39 1.32
C ASN A 212 1.13 -19.71 2.09
N THR A 213 2.14 -19.81 2.99
CA THR A 213 2.42 -21.04 3.73
C THR A 213 2.36 -20.81 5.24
N LEU A 214 3.20 -19.93 5.77
CA LEU A 214 3.35 -19.80 7.23
C LEU A 214 2.10 -19.23 7.90
N LEU A 215 1.56 -18.11 7.40
CA LEU A 215 0.36 -17.51 7.98
C LEU A 215 -0.85 -18.45 7.90
N PRO A 216 -1.17 -19.11 6.76
CA PRO A 216 -2.26 -20.09 6.72
C PRO A 216 -2.04 -21.26 7.68
N LEU A 217 -0.80 -21.74 7.87
CA LEU A 217 -0.52 -22.76 8.85
C LEU A 217 -0.80 -22.30 10.29
N LEU A 218 -0.39 -21.09 10.65
CA LEU A 218 -0.67 -20.51 11.96
C LEU A 218 -2.17 -20.30 12.17
N GLU A 219 -2.91 -19.92 11.15
CA GLU A 219 -4.38 -19.73 11.19
C GLU A 219 -5.13 -21.04 11.52
N THR A 220 -4.57 -22.22 11.19
CA THR A 220 -5.17 -23.50 11.60
C THR A 220 -5.21 -23.69 13.11
N LYS A 221 -4.32 -23.05 13.85
CA LYS A 221 -4.22 -23.12 15.32
C LYS A 221 -4.82 -21.90 16.00
N GLN A 222 -4.67 -20.72 15.39
CA GLN A 222 -5.19 -19.46 15.89
C GLN A 222 -5.79 -18.65 14.72
N PRO A 223 -7.12 -18.75 14.49
CA PRO A 223 -7.78 -18.08 13.35
C PRO A 223 -7.59 -16.56 13.30
N GLN A 224 -7.34 -15.91 14.43
CA GLN A 224 -7.14 -14.45 14.52
C GLN A 224 -5.65 -14.06 14.52
N ILE A 225 -4.73 -14.96 14.16
CA ILE A 225 -3.28 -14.70 14.27
C ILE A 225 -2.82 -13.47 13.50
N ARG A 226 -3.40 -13.18 12.33
CA ARG A 226 -3.07 -11.98 11.55
C ARG A 226 -3.39 -10.70 12.33
N GLU A 227 -4.57 -10.65 12.95
CA GLU A 227 -5.01 -9.53 13.77
C GLU A 227 -4.10 -9.36 15.00
N HIS A 228 -3.75 -10.47 15.67
CA HIS A 228 -2.85 -10.44 16.83
C HIS A 228 -1.47 -9.91 16.45
N LEU A 229 -0.87 -10.40 15.36
CA LEU A 229 0.45 -9.94 14.90
C LEU A 229 0.43 -8.46 14.48
N ALA A 230 -0.61 -8.02 13.77
CA ALA A 230 -0.75 -6.63 13.37
C ALA A 230 -0.94 -5.71 14.59
N HIS A 231 -1.72 -6.14 15.58
CA HIS A 231 -1.91 -5.41 16.84
C HIS A 231 -0.60 -5.31 17.62
N PHE A 232 0.12 -6.42 17.76
CA PHE A 232 1.43 -6.46 18.44
C PHE A 232 2.45 -5.52 17.77
N ALA A 233 2.52 -5.53 16.43
CA ALA A 233 3.38 -4.60 15.70
C ALA A 233 3.02 -3.13 15.98
N ALA A 234 1.73 -2.80 16.04
CA ALA A 234 1.25 -1.46 16.32
C ALA A 234 1.56 -1.02 17.76
N GLU A 235 1.42 -1.92 18.75
CA GLU A 235 1.80 -1.65 20.15
C GLU A 235 3.30 -1.37 20.28
N ILE A 236 4.16 -2.20 19.66
CA ILE A 236 5.61 -1.99 19.65
C ILE A 236 5.95 -0.64 19.01
N ALA A 237 5.27 -0.25 17.92
CA ALA A 237 5.47 1.05 17.30
C ALA A 237 5.19 2.20 18.27
N THR A 238 4.15 2.13 19.11
CA THR A 238 3.84 3.15 20.09
C THR A 238 4.87 3.23 21.23
N LEU A 239 5.45 2.09 21.62
CA LEU A 239 6.45 2.02 22.69
C LEU A 239 7.84 2.49 22.25
N THR A 240 8.16 2.36 20.96
CA THR A 240 9.52 2.63 20.44
C THR A 240 9.67 4.02 19.80
N HIS A 241 8.59 4.76 19.63
CA HIS A 241 8.59 6.14 19.11
C HIS A 241 8.46 7.22 20.20
N LYS A 242 8.75 6.84 21.47
CA LYS A 242 8.88 7.81 22.58
C LYS A 242 10.25 8.44 22.63
#